data_5724c4edb17ab6f362641ce85a4c3b1b
#
_entry.id   5724c4edb17ab6f362641ce85a4c3b1b
#
_cell.length_a   1.000
_cell.length_b   1.000
_cell.length_c   1.000
_cell.angle_alpha   90.00
_cell.angle_beta   90.00
_cell.angle_gamma   90.00
#
_symmetry.space_group_name_H-M   'P 1'
#
loop_
_entity.id
_entity.type
_entity.pdbx_description
1 polymer ?
#
loop_
_entity_poly.entity_id
_entity_poly.type
_entity_poly.pdbx_seq_one_letter_code
_entity_poly.pdbx_strand_id
1 'polypeptide(L)'
;MHACLVLAVIVATTPAVAPNPFPLQTPVAGAQVNAEKPWPPPGVVKAGSGVTSPRLIREVKPSYPAAAKSARIKGIVSMEVVILPDGKVGDVRVVHSLDKTYGLDDEAVKTVKKWLFSPGKKDGIAVPVLVEIEMTFSLR
;
A
#
# COMPACT_ATOMS: atom_id res chain seq x y z
N MET A 1 17.12 82.52 -7.15
CA MET A 1 16.66 82.43 -8.32
C MET A 1 16.49 81.05 -8.89
N HIS A 2 16.23 80.30 -8.92
CA HIS A 2 15.92 79.03 -9.54
C HIS A 2 15.78 77.89 -8.58
N ALA A 3 14.63 77.87 -8.08
CA ALA A 3 14.20 76.63 -7.43
C ALA A 3 14.30 75.49 -8.44
N CYS A 4 15.34 74.78 -8.37
CA CYS A 4 15.39 73.52 -9.01
C CYS A 4 14.41 72.59 -8.32
N LEU A 5 13.27 72.59 -8.85
CA LEU A 5 12.28 71.66 -8.36
C LEU A 5 12.70 70.27 -8.85
N VAL A 6 13.43 69.62 -8.01
CA VAL A 6 13.66 68.23 -8.23
C VAL A 6 12.40 67.52 -7.82
N LEU A 7 11.59 67.31 -8.75
CA LEU A 7 10.47 66.45 -8.57
C LEU A 7 10.99 65.00 -8.50
N ALA A 8 11.28 64.58 -7.33
CA ALA A 8 11.54 63.20 -7.10
C ALA A 8 10.23 62.45 -7.32
N VAL A 9 10.06 61.96 -8.50
CA VAL A 9 9.04 61.00 -8.74
C VAL A 9 9.46 59.72 -8.04
N ILE A 10 8.95 59.57 -6.89
CA ILE A 10 9.03 58.27 -6.25
C ILE A 10 8.09 57.36 -7.04
N VAL A 11 8.66 56.69 -7.95
CA VAL A 11 8.00 55.54 -8.51
C VAL A 11 7.98 54.53 -7.39
N ALA A 12 6.90 54.46 -6.70
CA ALA A 12 6.63 53.32 -5.87
C ALA A 12 6.54 52.12 -6.81
N THR A 13 7.65 51.51 -7.01
CA THR A 13 7.63 50.17 -7.49
C THR A 13 7.00 49.34 -6.39
N THR A 14 5.75 49.13 -6.52
CA THR A 14 5.14 48.04 -5.79
C THR A 14 5.93 46.80 -6.18
N PRO A 15 6.54 46.13 -5.23
CA PRO A 15 7.03 44.83 -5.53
C PRO A 15 5.78 44.04 -5.95
N ALA A 16 5.77 43.68 -7.17
CA ALA A 16 4.86 42.64 -7.56
C ALA A 16 5.15 41.49 -6.61
N VAL A 17 4.28 41.29 -5.68
CA VAL A 17 4.25 40.06 -4.95
C VAL A 17 4.09 39.03 -6.04
N ALA A 18 5.18 38.43 -6.35
CA ALA A 18 5.12 37.25 -7.18
C ALA A 18 4.06 36.35 -6.56
N PRO A 19 3.03 35.98 -7.29
CA PRO A 19 2.11 34.99 -6.81
C PRO A 19 2.99 33.86 -6.39
N ASN A 20 2.93 33.57 -5.15
CA ASN A 20 3.61 32.45 -4.61
C ASN A 20 3.36 31.27 -5.56
N PRO A 21 4.33 30.83 -6.31
CA PRO A 21 4.21 29.55 -6.93
C PRO A 21 4.40 28.59 -5.78
N PHE A 22 3.34 28.35 -5.06
CA PHE A 22 3.32 27.03 -4.51
C PHE A 22 3.42 26.14 -5.72
N PRO A 23 4.53 25.48 -5.89
CA PRO A 23 4.49 24.37 -6.78
C PRO A 23 3.33 23.58 -6.25
N LEU A 24 2.32 23.50 -7.04
CA LEU A 24 1.44 22.40 -6.97
C LEU A 24 2.38 21.27 -6.66
N GLN A 25 2.33 20.83 -5.44
CA GLN A 25 3.12 19.69 -5.05
C GLN A 25 2.69 18.62 -6.01
N THR A 26 3.45 18.53 -7.05
CA THR A 26 3.31 17.44 -7.96
C THR A 26 3.46 16.23 -7.08
N PRO A 27 2.45 15.43 -6.95
CA PRO A 27 2.55 14.25 -6.14
C PRO A 27 3.77 13.51 -6.63
N VAL A 28 4.63 13.20 -5.71
CA VAL A 28 5.86 12.49 -6.03
C VAL A 28 5.45 11.22 -6.74
N ALA A 29 5.86 11.11 -7.97
CA ALA A 29 5.57 9.92 -8.75
C ALA A 29 6.06 8.69 -7.98
N GLY A 30 5.18 7.79 -7.64
CA GLY A 30 5.49 6.58 -6.91
C GLY A 30 4.86 6.44 -5.52
N ALA A 31 4.56 7.53 -4.84
CA ALA A 31 3.93 7.46 -3.52
C ALA A 31 2.41 7.34 -3.56
N GLN A 32 1.82 7.70 -4.68
CA GLN A 32 0.38 7.88 -4.81
C GLN A 32 -0.36 6.69 -5.39
N VAL A 33 0.35 5.74 -5.93
CA VAL A 33 -0.21 4.74 -6.83
C VAL A 33 -1.31 3.92 -6.19
N ASN A 34 -1.28 3.77 -4.90
CA ASN A 34 -2.24 2.96 -4.19
C ASN A 34 -3.04 3.71 -3.13
N ALA A 35 -2.84 5.03 -3.02
CA ALA A 35 -3.51 5.83 -2.01
C ALA A 35 -4.97 6.14 -2.36
N GLU A 36 -5.34 5.99 -3.61
CA GLU A 36 -6.68 6.34 -4.10
C GLU A 36 -7.70 5.21 -3.95
N LYS A 37 -7.24 3.99 -3.80
CA LYS A 37 -8.13 2.85 -3.60
C LYS A 37 -8.41 2.70 -2.11
N PRO A 38 -9.66 2.85 -1.67
CA PRO A 38 -9.99 2.68 -0.26
C PRO A 38 -9.61 1.27 0.21
N TRP A 39 -9.03 1.19 1.37
CA TRP A 39 -8.66 -0.08 1.96
C TRP A 39 -9.33 -0.25 3.33
N PRO A 40 -9.99 -1.36 3.60
CA PRO A 40 -10.27 -2.45 2.64
C PRO A 40 -11.23 -2.02 1.53
N PRO A 41 -11.28 -2.74 0.41
CA PRO A 41 -12.24 -2.46 -0.65
C PRO A 41 -13.69 -2.46 -0.14
N PRO A 42 -14.57 -1.68 -0.74
CA PRO A 42 -15.96 -1.63 -0.29
C PRO A 42 -16.63 -3.01 -0.37
N GLY A 43 -17.42 -3.33 0.63
CA GLY A 43 -18.11 -4.60 0.74
C GLY A 43 -17.28 -5.73 1.41
N VAL A 44 -16.04 -5.47 1.76
CA VAL A 44 -15.19 -6.44 2.47
C VAL A 44 -15.45 -6.35 3.97
N VAL A 45 -15.65 -7.48 4.58
CA VAL A 45 -15.90 -7.61 6.02
C VAL A 45 -14.64 -8.09 6.74
N LYS A 46 -14.35 -7.54 7.89
CA LYS A 46 -13.23 -8.04 8.70
C LYS A 46 -13.58 -9.39 9.34
N ALA A 47 -12.61 -10.28 9.38
CA ALA A 47 -12.75 -11.53 10.10
C ALA A 47 -13.10 -11.28 11.59
N GLY A 48 -14.02 -12.04 12.12
CA GLY A 48 -14.46 -11.91 13.52
C GLY A 48 -15.69 -11.04 13.74
N SER A 49 -16.20 -10.33 12.76
CA SER A 49 -17.42 -9.51 12.86
C SER A 49 -18.69 -10.30 12.55
N GLY A 50 -18.90 -11.42 13.23
CA GLY A 50 -20.04 -12.30 12.94
C GLY A 50 -19.91 -13.07 11.63
N VAL A 51 -18.71 -13.13 11.11
CA VAL A 51 -18.38 -13.82 9.87
C VAL A 51 -17.56 -15.07 10.20
N THR A 52 -17.88 -16.18 9.55
CA THR A 52 -17.06 -17.38 9.63
C THR A 52 -15.67 -17.09 9.04
N SER A 53 -14.64 -17.30 9.81
CA SER A 53 -13.27 -17.06 9.34
C SER A 53 -12.92 -17.99 8.17
N PRO A 54 -12.33 -17.46 7.12
CA PRO A 54 -11.81 -18.29 6.05
C PRO A 54 -10.77 -19.28 6.57
N ARG A 55 -10.77 -20.48 6.00
CA ARG A 55 -9.77 -21.50 6.31
C ARG A 55 -8.88 -21.72 5.11
N LEU A 56 -7.60 -21.86 5.36
CA LEU A 56 -6.64 -22.23 4.32
C LEU A 56 -6.90 -23.67 3.87
N ILE A 57 -7.19 -23.86 2.59
CA ILE A 57 -7.39 -25.16 1.96
C ILE A 57 -6.09 -25.63 1.31
N ARG A 58 -5.45 -24.73 0.58
CA ARG A 58 -4.21 -25.02 -0.14
C ARG A 58 -3.18 -23.95 0.11
N GLU A 59 -2.08 -24.35 0.68
CA GLU A 59 -0.90 -23.53 0.89
C GLU A 59 0.13 -23.80 -0.20
N VAL A 60 0.72 -22.73 -0.72
CA VAL A 60 1.86 -22.80 -1.61
C VAL A 60 3.04 -22.16 -0.91
N LYS A 61 4.14 -22.85 -0.83
CA LYS A 61 5.35 -22.30 -0.21
C LYS A 61 5.92 -21.18 -1.07
N PRO A 62 6.37 -20.10 -0.44
CA PRO A 62 7.00 -19.00 -1.17
C PRO A 62 8.32 -19.44 -1.79
N SER A 63 8.56 -18.92 -2.97
CA SER A 63 9.88 -19.02 -3.58
C SER A 63 10.84 -18.11 -2.84
N TYR A 64 12.04 -18.59 -2.60
CA TYR A 64 13.06 -17.79 -1.92
C TYR A 64 14.03 -17.25 -2.98
N PRO A 65 14.04 -15.93 -3.22
CA PRO A 65 14.94 -15.34 -4.19
C PRO A 65 16.40 -15.66 -3.87
N ALA A 66 17.19 -15.97 -4.90
CA ALA A 66 18.59 -16.32 -4.72
C ALA A 66 19.39 -15.19 -4.05
N ALA A 67 19.09 -13.95 -4.40
CA ALA A 67 19.68 -12.77 -3.79
C ALA A 67 19.40 -12.69 -2.28
N ALA A 68 18.15 -12.96 -1.88
CA ALA A 68 17.77 -12.97 -0.47
C ALA A 68 18.43 -14.15 0.29
N LYS A 69 18.59 -15.29 -0.36
CA LYS A 69 19.36 -16.43 0.20
C LYS A 69 20.80 -16.06 0.45
N SER A 70 21.45 -15.44 -0.52
CA SER A 70 22.83 -14.99 -0.42
C SER A 70 23.02 -13.95 0.68
N ALA A 71 22.07 -13.06 0.84
CA ALA A 71 22.06 -12.06 1.90
C ALA A 71 21.60 -12.62 3.26
N ARG A 72 21.18 -13.88 3.31
CA ARG A 72 20.70 -14.58 4.52
C ARG A 72 19.57 -13.84 5.23
N ILE A 73 18.68 -13.21 4.47
CA ILE A 73 17.54 -12.49 5.02
C ILE A 73 16.48 -13.48 5.48
N LYS A 74 16.07 -13.36 6.71
CA LYS A 74 15.01 -14.16 7.32
C LYS A 74 14.12 -13.30 8.18
N GLY A 75 12.87 -13.65 8.30
CA GLY A 75 11.90 -12.92 9.12
C GLY A 75 10.49 -13.21 8.69
N ILE A 76 9.59 -12.30 9.03
CA ILE A 76 8.15 -12.44 8.80
C ILE A 76 7.67 -11.27 7.95
N VAL A 77 6.84 -11.59 6.96
CA VAL A 77 6.07 -10.62 6.18
C VAL A 77 4.63 -10.71 6.63
N SER A 78 4.05 -9.62 7.06
CA SER A 78 2.62 -9.56 7.39
C SER A 78 1.84 -8.88 6.29
N MET A 79 0.75 -9.47 5.88
CA MET A 79 -0.08 -9.00 4.79
C MET A 79 -1.55 -9.03 5.16
N GLU A 80 -2.28 -8.02 4.75
CA GLU A 80 -3.74 -8.05 4.72
C GLU A 80 -4.20 -8.58 3.37
N VAL A 81 -5.06 -9.56 3.40
CA VAL A 81 -5.52 -10.28 2.22
C VAL A 81 -7.04 -10.32 2.20
N VAL A 82 -7.61 -9.99 1.06
CA VAL A 82 -9.04 -10.13 0.84
C VAL A 82 -9.32 -11.51 0.25
N ILE A 83 -10.06 -12.32 0.97
CA ILE A 83 -10.53 -13.62 0.49
C ILE A 83 -11.88 -13.42 -0.17
N LEU A 84 -11.95 -13.72 -1.45
CA LEU A 84 -13.17 -13.60 -2.25
C LEU A 84 -14.21 -14.68 -1.87
N PRO A 85 -15.49 -14.45 -2.20
CA PRO A 85 -16.54 -15.42 -1.93
C PRO A 85 -16.35 -16.78 -2.62
N ASP A 86 -15.52 -16.86 -3.64
CA ASP A 86 -15.15 -18.10 -4.32
C ASP A 86 -13.95 -18.82 -3.67
N GLY A 87 -13.39 -18.27 -2.62
CA GLY A 87 -12.24 -18.83 -1.93
C GLY A 87 -10.87 -18.42 -2.47
N LYS A 88 -10.84 -17.66 -3.54
CA LYS A 88 -9.60 -17.15 -4.10
C LYS A 88 -9.13 -15.90 -3.36
N VAL A 89 -7.83 -15.65 -3.48
CA VAL A 89 -7.23 -14.42 -2.99
C VAL A 89 -7.49 -13.28 -3.98
N GLY A 90 -8.11 -12.22 -3.50
CA GLY A 90 -8.33 -11.00 -4.26
C GLY A 90 -7.20 -9.99 -4.07
N ASP A 91 -7.51 -8.85 -3.47
CA ASP A 91 -6.52 -7.83 -3.20
C ASP A 91 -5.60 -8.22 -2.03
N VAL A 92 -4.34 -7.84 -2.13
CA VAL A 92 -3.32 -8.09 -1.11
C VAL A 92 -2.59 -6.79 -0.82
N ARG A 93 -2.41 -6.49 0.46
CA ARG A 93 -1.64 -5.35 0.92
C ARG A 93 -0.59 -5.80 1.93
N VAL A 94 0.67 -5.44 1.71
CA VAL A 94 1.73 -5.68 2.67
C VAL A 94 1.62 -4.65 3.79
N VAL A 95 1.45 -5.12 5.00
CA VAL A 95 1.36 -4.28 6.21
C VAL A 95 2.72 -4.13 6.85
N HIS A 96 3.43 -5.25 6.97
CA HIS A 96 4.79 -5.27 7.49
C HIS A 96 5.73 -5.88 6.47
N SER A 97 6.60 -5.05 5.94
CA SER A 97 7.60 -5.45 4.96
C SER A 97 8.82 -6.02 5.68
N LEU A 98 9.29 -7.17 5.21
CA LEU A 98 10.55 -7.74 5.67
C LEU A 98 11.72 -7.17 4.89
N ASP A 99 11.54 -7.08 3.57
CA ASP A 99 12.60 -6.63 2.70
C ASP A 99 12.06 -6.14 1.35
N LYS A 100 12.42 -4.92 1.02
CA LYS A 100 12.05 -4.28 -0.26
C LYS A 100 13.14 -4.42 -1.32
N THR A 101 14.35 -4.79 -0.93
CA THR A 101 15.51 -4.79 -1.81
C THR A 101 15.65 -6.09 -2.59
N TYR A 102 15.38 -7.21 -1.97
CA TYR A 102 15.57 -8.55 -2.55
C TYR A 102 14.27 -9.18 -3.05
N GLY A 103 13.15 -8.48 -2.91
CA GLY A 103 11.87 -8.90 -3.46
C GLY A 103 11.15 -9.99 -2.66
N LEU A 104 11.46 -10.16 -1.40
CA LEU A 104 10.75 -11.12 -0.53
C LEU A 104 9.27 -10.77 -0.38
N ASP A 105 8.95 -9.50 -0.26
CA ASP A 105 7.57 -9.04 -0.18
C ASP A 105 6.79 -9.37 -1.46
N ASP A 106 7.40 -9.14 -2.63
CA ASP A 106 6.78 -9.46 -3.91
C ASP A 106 6.53 -10.95 -4.08
N GLU A 107 7.48 -11.78 -3.66
CA GLU A 107 7.32 -13.22 -3.68
C GLU A 107 6.25 -13.69 -2.69
N ALA A 108 6.16 -13.05 -1.54
CA ALA A 108 5.09 -13.33 -0.58
C ALA A 108 3.71 -13.02 -1.18
N VAL A 109 3.54 -11.86 -1.80
CA VAL A 109 2.29 -11.47 -2.48
C VAL A 109 1.93 -12.43 -3.61
N LYS A 110 2.89 -12.77 -4.47
CA LYS A 110 2.67 -13.73 -5.56
C LYS A 110 2.27 -15.10 -5.05
N THR A 111 2.88 -15.53 -3.97
CA THR A 111 2.61 -16.83 -3.37
C THR A 111 1.22 -16.89 -2.74
N VAL A 112 0.87 -15.88 -1.96
CA VAL A 112 -0.45 -15.79 -1.32
C VAL A 112 -1.57 -15.75 -2.37
N LYS A 113 -1.37 -15.11 -3.50
CA LYS A 113 -2.34 -15.10 -4.60
C LYS A 113 -2.62 -16.50 -5.19
N LYS A 114 -1.73 -17.44 -4.97
CA LYS A 114 -1.91 -18.84 -5.39
C LYS A 114 -2.57 -19.72 -4.32
N TRP A 115 -2.74 -19.19 -3.12
CA TRP A 115 -3.38 -19.91 -2.04
C TRP A 115 -4.88 -20.01 -2.29
N LEU A 116 -5.48 -21.06 -1.76
CA LEU A 116 -6.92 -21.26 -1.79
C LEU A 116 -7.45 -21.33 -0.37
N PHE A 117 -8.56 -20.64 -0.18
CA PHE A 117 -9.23 -20.59 1.11
C PHE A 117 -10.68 -21.07 0.98
N SER A 118 -11.22 -21.55 2.09
CA SER A 118 -12.65 -21.65 2.23
C SER A 118 -13.22 -20.26 2.42
N PRO A 119 -14.24 -19.84 1.68
CA PRO A 119 -14.80 -18.49 1.81
C PRO A 119 -15.39 -18.28 3.20
N GLY A 120 -15.23 -17.06 3.70
CA GLY A 120 -15.97 -16.63 4.87
C GLY A 120 -17.46 -16.49 4.56
N LYS A 121 -18.31 -16.80 5.52
CA LYS A 121 -19.75 -16.69 5.36
C LYS A 121 -20.32 -15.80 6.46
N LYS A 122 -21.22 -14.94 6.05
CA LYS A 122 -22.05 -14.15 6.95
C LYS A 122 -23.51 -14.54 6.72
N ASP A 123 -24.19 -14.98 7.78
CA ASP A 123 -25.57 -15.45 7.70
C ASP A 123 -25.77 -16.53 6.61
N GLY A 124 -24.78 -17.43 6.45
CA GLY A 124 -24.81 -18.49 5.45
C GLY A 124 -24.45 -18.06 4.02
N ILE A 125 -24.20 -16.80 3.78
CA ILE A 125 -23.85 -16.24 2.47
C ILE A 125 -22.35 -16.00 2.41
N ALA A 126 -21.69 -16.47 1.34
CA ALA A 126 -20.29 -16.20 1.10
C ALA A 126 -20.05 -14.71 0.87
N VAL A 127 -19.13 -14.13 1.62
CA VAL A 127 -18.78 -12.72 1.53
C VAL A 127 -17.26 -12.56 1.42
N PRO A 128 -16.78 -11.48 0.81
CA PRO A 128 -15.36 -11.19 0.82
C PRO A 128 -14.93 -10.81 2.25
N VAL A 129 -13.85 -11.43 2.73
CA VAL A 129 -13.35 -11.25 4.09
C VAL A 129 -11.90 -10.79 4.07
N LEU A 130 -11.61 -9.78 4.88
CA LEU A 130 -10.24 -9.34 5.12
C LEU A 130 -9.62 -10.18 6.23
N VAL A 131 -8.50 -10.79 5.94
CA VAL A 131 -7.70 -11.55 6.90
C VAL A 131 -6.26 -11.05 6.89
N GLU A 132 -5.61 -11.15 8.03
CA GLU A 132 -4.19 -10.90 8.15
C GLU A 132 -3.44 -12.24 8.07
N ILE A 133 -2.40 -12.29 7.26
CA ILE A 133 -1.58 -13.47 7.04
C ILE A 133 -0.12 -13.11 7.32
N GLU A 134 0.53 -13.92 8.12
CA GLU A 134 1.97 -13.83 8.35
C GLU A 134 2.68 -14.95 7.60
N MET A 135 3.67 -14.58 6.82
CA MET A 135 4.49 -15.52 6.08
C MET A 135 5.92 -15.48 6.59
N THR A 136 6.39 -16.62 7.09
CA THR A 136 7.74 -16.72 7.64
C THR A 136 8.72 -17.19 6.57
N PHE A 137 9.75 -16.40 6.35
CA PHE A 137 10.90 -16.75 5.54
C PHE A 137 12.03 -17.23 6.44
N SER A 138 12.42 -18.46 6.29
CA SER A 138 13.53 -19.05 7.03
C SER A 138 14.48 -19.80 6.11
N LEU A 139 15.74 -19.71 6.41
CA LEU A 139 16.78 -20.48 5.74
C LEU A 139 17.05 -21.75 6.53
N ARG A 140 17.05 -22.85 5.84
CA ARG A 140 17.53 -24.13 6.37
C ARG A 140 18.92 -24.40 5.92
#